data_689e1c4f695af706ef0ce1827daebdf9
#
_entry.id   689e1c4f695af706ef0ce1827daebdf9
#
_cell.length_a   1.000
_cell.length_b   1.000
_cell.length_c   1.000
_cell.angle_alpha   90.00
_cell.angle_beta   90.00
_cell.angle_gamma   90.00
#
_symmetry.space_group_name_H-M   'P 1'
#
loop_
_entity.id
_entity.type
_entity.pdbx_description
1 polymer ?
#
loop_
_entity_poly.entity_id
_entity_poly.type
_entity_poly.pdbx_seq_one_letter_code
_entity_poly.pdbx_strand_id
1 'polypeptide(L)'
;MFKTLYSRIAIYTITVIIFSALVSFFIANIYYHFNLKENNDTKIMRTLKEARTYEHQLPSKYVKSYFQHLGQMNYQIVTVDKQGQKTFYGEPFRKDTLSSSSINQVMRGHDYHGIKNKPFELFVTGFFDNETDNTVGIRFYEDHEPIAVFMRPDIGKTFGEFRIFLLVLLIFLLLISISLVIASTYSIIKPIKKLKMATEQLMNGNFETPISHTRHDEIGTLQFRFDTMRQALKQLDDMRQHFVQNVSHEIKTPLTHIERLLTELQFAHSEDERHSLINDIHLEITRLSNLIKELLLLSELDNANHLSVDDNLELSSLITDIIRHEQYTIDDKSLMLLSDMHNIYFQGNRRLLHQAFSNLIQNAIKYSDINGIIDITLNQENNHIMFAVTNEGQTISKQAIPHLFDRFYKLNASDNSNGLGLAITKSIIDLHHGKICVSSDSKNGTTFKILFPHTLF
;
A
#
# COMPACT_ATOMS: atom_id res chain seq x y z
N MET A 1 7.90 5.93 -26.59
CA MET A 1 6.74 5.40 -27.26
C MET A 1 5.62 4.97 -26.32
N PHE A 2 5.85 4.23 -25.26
CA PHE A 2 4.80 3.84 -24.28
C PHE A 2 5.00 4.58 -22.96
N LYS A 3 4.37 5.76 -22.80
CA LYS A 3 4.58 6.65 -21.63
C LYS A 3 3.66 6.35 -20.44
N THR A 4 2.59 5.57 -20.63
CA THR A 4 1.63 5.29 -19.58
C THR A 4 1.82 3.91 -18.95
N LEU A 5 1.56 3.79 -17.64
CA LEU A 5 1.57 2.51 -16.92
C LEU A 5 0.62 1.49 -17.57
N TYR A 6 -0.54 1.98 -18.05
CA TYR A 6 -1.52 1.18 -18.78
C TYR A 6 -0.89 0.46 -19.98
N SER A 7 -0.25 1.21 -20.89
CA SER A 7 0.35 0.65 -22.10
C SER A 7 1.48 -0.33 -21.78
N ARG A 8 2.27 -0.06 -20.73
CA ARG A 8 3.35 -0.98 -20.33
C ARG A 8 2.80 -2.32 -19.81
N ILE A 9 1.84 -2.31 -18.89
CA ILE A 9 1.25 -3.54 -18.35
C ILE A 9 0.52 -4.32 -19.45
N ALA A 10 -0.27 -3.67 -20.30
CA ALA A 10 -0.94 -4.33 -21.41
C ALA A 10 0.05 -5.00 -22.38
N ILE A 11 1.13 -4.34 -22.73
CA ILE A 11 2.16 -4.91 -23.61
C ILE A 11 2.87 -6.08 -22.94
N TYR A 12 3.28 -5.94 -21.66
CA TYR A 12 3.92 -7.06 -20.96
C TYR A 12 3.04 -8.30 -20.92
N THR A 13 1.75 -8.15 -20.61
CA THR A 13 0.82 -9.28 -20.56
C THR A 13 0.57 -9.89 -21.93
N ILE A 14 0.41 -9.09 -22.99
CA ILE A 14 0.29 -9.59 -24.37
C ILE A 14 1.58 -10.33 -24.79
N THR A 15 2.75 -9.78 -24.48
CA THR A 15 4.03 -10.42 -24.76
C THR A 15 4.16 -11.77 -24.06
N VAL A 16 3.74 -11.86 -22.79
CA VAL A 16 3.73 -13.10 -22.02
C VAL A 16 2.79 -14.13 -22.65
N ILE A 17 1.60 -13.73 -23.12
CA ILE A 17 0.65 -14.62 -23.80
C ILE A 17 1.26 -15.19 -25.09
N ILE A 18 1.85 -14.34 -25.94
CA ILE A 18 2.49 -14.76 -27.19
C ILE A 18 3.68 -15.68 -26.90
N PHE A 19 4.52 -15.32 -25.94
CA PHE A 19 5.68 -16.14 -25.55
C PHE A 19 5.25 -17.50 -25.00
N SER A 20 4.24 -17.54 -24.13
CA SER A 20 3.65 -18.79 -23.63
C SER A 20 3.11 -19.67 -24.76
N ALA A 21 2.43 -19.09 -25.74
CA ALA A 21 1.91 -19.84 -26.89
C ALA A 21 3.05 -20.47 -27.71
N LEU A 22 4.14 -19.72 -27.97
CA LEU A 22 5.33 -20.23 -28.65
C LEU A 22 6.00 -21.36 -27.86
N VAL A 23 6.21 -21.17 -26.56
CA VAL A 23 6.82 -22.20 -25.71
C VAL A 23 5.94 -23.46 -25.68
N SER A 24 4.62 -23.31 -25.55
CA SER A 24 3.68 -24.44 -25.58
C SER A 24 3.73 -25.20 -26.90
N PHE A 25 3.85 -24.47 -28.03
CA PHE A 25 4.03 -25.09 -29.35
C PHE A 25 5.32 -25.94 -29.40
N PHE A 26 6.43 -25.43 -28.91
CA PHE A 26 7.69 -26.17 -28.90
C PHE A 26 7.61 -27.41 -27.99
N ILE A 27 7.03 -27.27 -26.81
CA ILE A 27 6.85 -28.42 -25.89
C ILE A 27 5.96 -29.49 -26.52
N ALA A 28 4.86 -29.09 -27.18
CA ALA A 28 3.97 -30.00 -27.86
C ALA A 28 4.67 -30.73 -29.03
N ASN A 29 5.53 -30.03 -29.81
CA ASN A 29 6.32 -30.62 -30.88
C ASN A 29 7.36 -31.60 -30.35
N ILE A 30 8.04 -31.29 -29.26
CA ILE A 30 8.96 -32.21 -28.56
C ILE A 30 8.20 -33.46 -28.08
N TYR A 31 7.03 -33.27 -27.42
CA TYR A 31 6.21 -34.38 -26.95
C TYR A 31 5.75 -35.29 -28.08
N TYR A 32 5.31 -34.72 -29.23
CA TYR A 32 4.97 -35.48 -30.43
C TYR A 32 6.16 -36.30 -30.90
N HIS A 33 7.34 -35.70 -31.01
CA HIS A 33 8.53 -36.37 -31.53
C HIS A 33 8.96 -37.57 -30.68
N PHE A 34 8.95 -37.45 -29.34
CA PHE A 34 9.43 -38.50 -28.44
C PHE A 34 8.38 -39.54 -28.09
N ASN A 35 7.08 -39.22 -28.12
CA ASN A 35 6.04 -40.12 -27.62
C ASN A 35 5.01 -40.55 -28.68
N LEU A 36 4.55 -39.65 -29.51
CA LEU A 36 3.42 -39.94 -30.43
C LEU A 36 3.87 -40.46 -31.80
N LYS A 37 5.04 -40.12 -32.27
CA LYS A 37 5.57 -40.43 -33.57
C LYS A 37 5.71 -41.94 -33.78
N GLU A 38 6.28 -42.67 -32.82
CA GLU A 38 6.43 -44.13 -32.88
C GLU A 38 5.07 -44.86 -32.86
N ASN A 39 4.14 -44.38 -32.05
CA ASN A 39 2.79 -44.90 -32.01
C ASN A 39 2.05 -44.74 -33.35
N ASN A 40 2.25 -43.56 -33.97
CA ASN A 40 1.67 -43.25 -35.28
C ASN A 40 2.23 -44.19 -36.37
N ASP A 41 3.57 -44.30 -36.44
CA ASP A 41 4.24 -45.24 -37.34
C ASP A 41 3.72 -46.68 -37.20
N THR A 42 3.62 -47.16 -35.97
CA THR A 42 3.12 -48.54 -35.66
C THR A 42 1.68 -48.73 -36.11
N LYS A 43 0.81 -47.75 -35.93
CA LYS A 43 -0.60 -47.83 -36.38
C LYS A 43 -0.69 -47.92 -37.87
N ILE A 44 0.02 -47.06 -38.61
CA ILE A 44 -0.02 -47.01 -40.07
C ILE A 44 0.63 -48.26 -40.65
N MET A 45 1.73 -48.75 -40.05
CA MET A 45 2.38 -50.00 -40.47
C MET A 45 1.44 -51.18 -40.33
N ARG A 46 0.70 -51.24 -39.22
CA ARG A 46 -0.32 -52.29 -39.00
C ARG A 46 -1.39 -52.27 -40.12
N THR A 47 -1.95 -51.05 -40.36
CA THR A 47 -2.95 -50.89 -41.44
C THR A 47 -2.40 -51.29 -42.79
N LEU A 48 -1.16 -50.97 -43.12
CA LEU A 48 -0.53 -51.36 -44.40
C LEU A 48 -0.29 -52.86 -44.49
N LYS A 49 0.07 -53.55 -43.39
CA LYS A 49 0.18 -55.00 -43.31
C LYS A 49 -1.18 -55.72 -43.48
N GLU A 50 -2.22 -55.17 -42.87
CA GLU A 50 -3.60 -55.66 -43.06
C GLU A 50 -4.03 -55.48 -44.56
N ALA A 51 -3.73 -54.33 -45.16
CA ALA A 51 -3.98 -54.09 -46.57
C ALA A 51 -3.26 -55.09 -47.48
N ARG A 52 -2.01 -55.46 -47.18
CA ARG A 52 -1.27 -56.52 -47.90
C ARG A 52 -1.93 -57.90 -47.76
N THR A 53 -2.38 -58.24 -46.56
CA THR A 53 -3.07 -59.51 -46.31
C THR A 53 -4.38 -59.63 -47.13
N TYR A 54 -5.09 -58.53 -47.28
CA TYR A 54 -6.31 -58.48 -48.09
C TYR A 54 -5.96 -58.50 -49.61
N GLU A 55 -4.93 -57.76 -50.05
CA GLU A 55 -4.49 -57.75 -51.44
C GLU A 55 -4.12 -59.17 -51.95
N HIS A 56 -3.46 -59.98 -51.14
CA HIS A 56 -3.18 -61.40 -51.48
C HIS A 56 -4.40 -62.24 -51.81
N GLN A 57 -5.58 -61.82 -51.41
CA GLN A 57 -6.87 -62.50 -51.71
C GLN A 57 -7.52 -61.97 -53.01
N LEU A 58 -7.00 -60.87 -53.57
CA LEU A 58 -7.56 -60.25 -54.75
C LEU A 58 -6.87 -60.77 -56.01
N PRO A 59 -7.59 -60.94 -57.15
CA PRO A 59 -6.99 -61.12 -58.43
C PRO A 59 -6.13 -59.91 -58.83
N SER A 60 -4.97 -60.13 -59.45
CA SER A 60 -3.98 -59.08 -59.79
C SER A 60 -4.58 -57.86 -60.51
N LYS A 61 -5.56 -58.08 -61.39
CA LYS A 61 -6.23 -56.99 -62.12
C LYS A 61 -6.93 -55.98 -61.23
N TYR A 62 -7.20 -56.28 -59.94
CA TYR A 62 -7.87 -55.38 -58.99
C TYR A 62 -6.93 -54.69 -58.03
N VAL A 63 -5.64 -54.97 -58.05
CA VAL A 63 -4.65 -54.41 -57.14
C VAL A 63 -4.56 -52.87 -57.29
N LYS A 64 -4.49 -52.35 -58.51
CA LYS A 64 -4.50 -50.90 -58.79
C LYS A 64 -5.77 -50.22 -58.32
N SER A 65 -6.92 -50.85 -58.58
CA SER A 65 -8.22 -50.35 -58.12
C SER A 65 -8.33 -50.35 -56.56
N TYR A 66 -7.68 -51.33 -55.94
CA TYR A 66 -7.61 -51.36 -54.48
C TYR A 66 -6.76 -50.20 -53.89
N PHE A 67 -5.60 -49.92 -54.45
CA PHE A 67 -4.82 -48.74 -54.01
C PHE A 67 -5.56 -47.42 -54.29
N GLN A 68 -6.31 -47.32 -55.38
CA GLN A 68 -7.13 -46.18 -55.69
C GLN A 68 -8.25 -46.04 -54.62
N HIS A 69 -8.85 -47.14 -54.21
CA HIS A 69 -9.84 -47.11 -53.13
C HIS A 69 -9.26 -46.71 -51.79
N LEU A 70 -8.09 -47.21 -51.40
CA LEU A 70 -7.40 -46.79 -50.18
C LEU A 70 -7.05 -45.28 -50.25
N GLY A 71 -6.69 -44.77 -51.41
CA GLY A 71 -6.49 -43.31 -51.63
C GLY A 71 -7.77 -42.49 -51.38
N GLN A 72 -8.96 -43.05 -51.79
CA GLN A 72 -10.24 -42.41 -51.49
C GLN A 72 -10.61 -42.48 -50.01
N MET A 73 -10.07 -43.45 -49.25
CA MET A 73 -10.22 -43.60 -47.80
C MET A 73 -9.25 -42.72 -46.99
N ASN A 74 -8.76 -41.61 -47.58
CA ASN A 74 -7.88 -40.63 -46.94
C ASN A 74 -6.46 -41.17 -46.65
N TYR A 75 -5.92 -42.06 -47.48
CA TYR A 75 -4.52 -42.39 -47.47
C TYR A 75 -3.79 -41.82 -48.68
N GLN A 76 -2.55 -41.43 -48.50
CA GLN A 76 -1.61 -41.06 -49.57
C GLN A 76 -0.69 -42.25 -49.76
N ILE A 77 -0.64 -42.79 -51.00
CA ILE A 77 0.10 -43.98 -51.30
C ILE A 77 0.99 -43.70 -52.51
N VAL A 78 2.22 -44.17 -52.46
CA VAL A 78 3.12 -44.23 -53.60
C VAL A 78 3.58 -45.69 -53.78
N THR A 79 3.39 -46.23 -54.99
CA THR A 79 3.90 -47.54 -55.37
C THR A 79 5.07 -47.36 -56.30
N VAL A 80 6.12 -48.19 -56.15
CA VAL A 80 7.32 -48.16 -57.00
C VAL A 80 7.54 -49.56 -57.54
N ASP A 81 7.61 -49.68 -58.88
CA ASP A 81 7.89 -50.96 -59.56
C ASP A 81 9.39 -51.30 -59.64
N LYS A 82 9.75 -52.42 -60.24
CA LYS A 82 11.14 -52.85 -60.43
C LYS A 82 11.96 -51.87 -61.30
N GLN A 83 11.30 -51.17 -62.21
CA GLN A 83 11.92 -50.21 -63.09
C GLN A 83 12.12 -48.84 -62.42
N GLY A 84 11.61 -48.66 -61.15
CA GLY A 84 11.66 -47.43 -60.39
C GLY A 84 10.57 -46.42 -60.80
N GLN A 85 9.57 -46.85 -61.59
CA GLN A 85 8.42 -46.01 -61.93
C GLN A 85 7.53 -45.86 -60.76
N LYS A 86 7.19 -44.59 -60.40
CA LYS A 86 6.33 -44.24 -59.28
C LYS A 86 4.90 -44.00 -59.74
N THR A 87 3.92 -44.63 -59.05
CA THR A 87 2.50 -44.35 -59.24
C THR A 87 1.92 -43.88 -57.92
N PHE A 88 1.18 -42.76 -57.95
CA PHE A 88 0.62 -42.12 -56.79
C PHE A 88 -0.90 -42.34 -56.71
N TYR A 89 -1.43 -42.63 -55.50
CA TYR A 89 -2.84 -42.79 -55.24
C TYR A 89 -3.25 -41.91 -54.04
N GLY A 90 -4.45 -41.39 -54.09
CA GLY A 90 -4.96 -40.41 -53.12
C GLY A 90 -4.55 -38.99 -53.45
N GLU A 91 -4.48 -38.11 -52.46
CA GLU A 91 -4.03 -36.74 -52.65
C GLU A 91 -2.52 -36.66 -52.96
N PRO A 92 -2.06 -35.70 -53.76
CA PRO A 92 -0.66 -35.58 -54.12
C PRO A 92 0.23 -35.25 -52.91
N PHE A 93 1.40 -35.87 -52.88
CA PHE A 93 2.45 -35.47 -51.95
C PHE A 93 2.99 -34.08 -52.36
N ARG A 94 3.32 -33.27 -51.34
CA ARG A 94 3.89 -31.92 -51.55
C ARG A 94 5.30 -31.98 -52.15
N LYS A 95 6.07 -32.97 -51.67
CA LYS A 95 7.43 -33.22 -52.19
C LYS A 95 7.69 -34.72 -52.27
N ASP A 96 8.41 -35.10 -53.34
CA ASP A 96 8.94 -36.47 -53.50
C ASP A 96 10.38 -36.50 -53.01
N THR A 97 10.56 -36.99 -51.79
CA THR A 97 11.87 -37.08 -51.10
C THR A 97 12.33 -38.52 -50.90
N LEU A 98 11.57 -39.51 -51.41
CA LEU A 98 11.87 -40.91 -51.24
C LEU A 98 13.18 -41.32 -51.93
N SER A 99 14.16 -41.78 -51.15
CA SER A 99 15.47 -42.16 -51.66
C SER A 99 15.43 -43.56 -52.31
N SER A 100 16.33 -43.75 -53.29
CA SER A 100 16.54 -45.08 -53.93
C SER A 100 16.95 -46.15 -52.91
N SER A 101 17.64 -45.76 -51.83
CA SER A 101 18.00 -46.65 -50.73
C SER A 101 16.77 -47.18 -50.01
N SER A 102 15.80 -46.30 -49.67
CA SER A 102 14.55 -46.65 -49.03
C SER A 102 13.67 -47.57 -49.88
N ILE A 103 13.62 -47.29 -51.21
CA ILE A 103 12.91 -48.11 -52.19
C ILE A 103 13.53 -49.52 -52.20
N ASN A 104 14.85 -49.62 -52.34
CA ASN A 104 15.56 -50.90 -52.36
C ASN A 104 15.43 -51.66 -51.05
N GLN A 105 15.37 -51.02 -49.92
CA GLN A 105 15.09 -51.63 -48.60
C GLN A 105 13.76 -52.36 -48.66
N VAL A 106 12.70 -51.69 -49.09
CA VAL A 106 11.35 -52.25 -49.18
C VAL A 106 11.28 -53.38 -50.22
N MET A 107 11.91 -53.20 -51.40
CA MET A 107 11.97 -54.22 -52.43
C MET A 107 12.64 -55.54 -51.98
N ARG A 108 13.64 -55.43 -51.09
CA ARG A 108 14.28 -56.60 -50.44
C ARG A 108 13.42 -57.26 -49.38
N GLY A 109 12.23 -56.71 -49.01
CA GLY A 109 11.32 -57.24 -48.04
C GLY A 109 11.51 -56.72 -46.62
N HIS A 110 12.30 -55.65 -46.42
CA HIS A 110 12.45 -55.01 -45.12
C HIS A 110 11.44 -53.90 -45.00
N ASP A 111 10.80 -53.80 -43.80
CA ASP A 111 9.85 -52.76 -43.50
C ASP A 111 10.56 -51.40 -43.46
N TYR A 112 9.90 -50.35 -43.97
CA TYR A 112 10.38 -48.96 -43.94
C TYR A 112 9.54 -48.16 -42.94
N HIS A 113 10.25 -47.47 -42.02
CA HIS A 113 9.67 -46.69 -40.93
C HIS A 113 10.05 -45.24 -41.07
N GLY A 114 9.67 -44.57 -42.17
CA GLY A 114 9.99 -43.20 -42.43
C GLY A 114 9.43 -42.23 -41.44
N ILE A 115 8.19 -42.49 -40.94
CA ILE A 115 7.54 -41.66 -39.93
C ILE A 115 8.34 -41.71 -38.61
N LYS A 116 8.72 -42.88 -38.15
CA LYS A 116 9.52 -43.06 -36.95
C LYS A 116 10.90 -42.46 -37.05
N ASN A 117 11.54 -42.62 -38.23
CA ASN A 117 12.95 -42.23 -38.47
C ASN A 117 13.14 -40.78 -38.93
N LYS A 118 12.05 -40.02 -39.16
CA LYS A 118 12.15 -38.61 -39.59
C LYS A 118 12.91 -37.80 -38.53
N PRO A 119 13.93 -36.99 -38.87
CA PRO A 119 14.66 -36.18 -37.89
C PRO A 119 13.76 -35.14 -37.21
N PHE A 120 14.19 -34.66 -36.06
CA PHE A 120 13.50 -33.59 -35.36
C PHE A 120 13.73 -32.25 -36.07
N GLU A 121 12.65 -31.58 -36.41
CA GLU A 121 12.66 -30.22 -36.94
C GLU A 121 11.96 -29.25 -35.98
N LEU A 122 12.60 -28.12 -35.70
CA LEU A 122 12.15 -27.19 -34.69
C LEU A 122 10.80 -26.51 -35.01
N PHE A 123 10.58 -26.20 -36.29
CA PHE A 123 9.42 -25.43 -36.75
C PHE A 123 8.38 -26.24 -37.53
N VAL A 124 8.70 -27.45 -37.92
CA VAL A 124 7.81 -28.33 -38.66
C VAL A 124 7.52 -29.54 -37.82
N THR A 125 6.22 -29.71 -37.45
CA THR A 125 5.82 -30.97 -36.83
C THR A 125 5.86 -32.05 -37.86
N GLY A 126 6.67 -33.08 -37.67
CA GLY A 126 6.73 -34.23 -38.58
C GLY A 126 5.36 -34.85 -38.88
N PHE A 127 4.36 -34.59 -38.03
CA PHE A 127 2.97 -34.99 -38.24
C PHE A 127 2.36 -34.34 -39.51
N PHE A 128 2.63 -33.06 -39.77
CA PHE A 128 2.07 -32.31 -40.91
C PHE A 128 2.95 -32.31 -42.14
N ASP A 129 4.12 -32.90 -42.05
CA ASP A 129 5.06 -32.89 -43.15
C ASP A 129 4.61 -33.86 -44.26
N ASN A 130 4.13 -33.30 -45.39
CA ASN A 130 3.57 -34.06 -46.51
C ASN A 130 4.64 -34.38 -47.56
N GLU A 131 5.60 -35.24 -47.17
CA GLU A 131 6.68 -35.73 -48.01
C GLU A 131 6.64 -37.25 -48.13
N THR A 132 7.15 -37.80 -49.25
CA THR A 132 7.12 -39.24 -49.52
C THR A 132 8.03 -40.04 -48.60
N ASP A 133 9.08 -39.46 -48.02
CA ASP A 133 9.92 -40.10 -47.02
C ASP A 133 9.23 -40.22 -45.64
N ASN A 134 8.19 -39.41 -45.37
CA ASN A 134 7.39 -39.45 -44.15
C ASN A 134 6.23 -40.46 -44.28
N THR A 135 6.54 -41.68 -44.64
CA THR A 135 5.61 -42.77 -44.89
C THR A 135 6.09 -44.05 -44.19
N VAL A 136 5.23 -45.05 -44.08
CA VAL A 136 5.65 -46.42 -43.80
C VAL A 136 5.61 -47.19 -45.10
N GLY A 137 6.52 -48.14 -45.27
CA GLY A 137 6.62 -48.91 -46.54
C GLY A 137 6.84 -50.39 -46.33
N ILE A 138 6.13 -51.23 -47.13
CA ILE A 138 6.36 -52.66 -47.20
C ILE A 138 6.24 -53.17 -48.63
N ARG A 139 6.74 -54.37 -48.87
CA ARG A 139 6.68 -55.00 -50.17
C ARG A 139 5.32 -55.66 -50.42
N PHE A 140 4.75 -55.43 -51.60
CA PHE A 140 3.57 -56.10 -52.19
C PHE A 140 3.99 -56.84 -53.46
N TYR A 141 3.03 -57.52 -54.08
CA TYR A 141 3.23 -58.22 -55.32
C TYR A 141 2.12 -57.84 -56.32
N GLU A 142 2.48 -57.46 -57.55
CA GLU A 142 1.58 -57.23 -58.68
C GLU A 142 2.01 -58.16 -59.79
N ASP A 143 1.13 -59.04 -60.28
CA ASP A 143 1.42 -60.06 -61.28
C ASP A 143 2.72 -60.89 -61.02
N HIS A 144 2.87 -61.33 -59.75
CA HIS A 144 4.01 -62.02 -59.16
C HIS A 144 5.33 -61.19 -59.13
N GLU A 145 5.29 -59.94 -59.53
CA GLU A 145 6.42 -59.03 -59.46
C GLU A 145 6.39 -58.20 -58.17
N PRO A 146 7.51 -58.05 -57.48
CA PRO A 146 7.56 -57.24 -56.25
C PRO A 146 7.44 -55.77 -56.58
N ILE A 147 6.56 -55.05 -55.79
CA ILE A 147 6.43 -53.59 -55.82
C ILE A 147 6.64 -53.08 -54.39
N ALA A 148 7.28 -51.92 -54.29
CA ALA A 148 7.39 -51.24 -53.00
C ALA A 148 6.20 -50.28 -52.83
N VAL A 149 5.48 -50.42 -51.74
CA VAL A 149 4.29 -49.63 -51.41
C VAL A 149 4.60 -48.79 -50.18
N PHE A 150 4.45 -47.50 -50.28
CA PHE A 150 4.63 -46.55 -49.19
C PHE A 150 3.31 -45.84 -48.92
N MET A 151 2.93 -45.74 -47.65
CA MET A 151 1.64 -45.21 -47.26
C MET A 151 1.74 -44.28 -46.03
N ARG A 152 0.90 -43.27 -46.02
CA ARG A 152 0.61 -42.43 -44.88
C ARG A 152 -0.87 -42.01 -44.90
N PRO A 153 -1.45 -41.56 -43.76
CA PRO A 153 -2.75 -40.93 -43.80
C PRO A 153 -2.67 -39.54 -44.46
N ASP A 154 -3.71 -39.15 -45.17
CA ASP A 154 -3.90 -37.78 -45.63
C ASP A 154 -4.40 -36.94 -44.45
N ILE A 155 -3.45 -36.29 -43.82
CA ILE A 155 -3.72 -35.43 -42.65
C ILE A 155 -4.59 -34.23 -43.03
N GLY A 156 -4.44 -33.72 -44.27
CA GLY A 156 -5.23 -32.59 -44.75
C GLY A 156 -6.71 -32.88 -44.78
N LYS A 157 -7.11 -34.08 -45.29
CA LYS A 157 -8.51 -34.52 -45.33
C LYS A 157 -8.98 -35.05 -44.01
N THR A 158 -8.20 -35.91 -43.34
CA THR A 158 -8.58 -36.54 -42.07
C THR A 158 -8.79 -35.54 -40.93
N PHE A 159 -7.98 -34.51 -40.90
CA PHE A 159 -8.01 -33.51 -39.81
C PHE A 159 -8.40 -32.11 -40.25
N GLY A 160 -8.90 -31.94 -41.50
CA GLY A 160 -9.26 -30.63 -42.04
C GLY A 160 -10.24 -29.84 -41.18
N GLU A 161 -11.34 -30.47 -40.80
CA GLU A 161 -12.37 -29.87 -39.95
C GLU A 161 -11.84 -29.59 -38.55
N PHE A 162 -11.07 -30.52 -37.98
CA PHE A 162 -10.46 -30.35 -36.65
C PHE A 162 -9.41 -29.20 -36.67
N ARG A 163 -8.69 -29.02 -37.74
CA ARG A 163 -7.77 -27.89 -37.91
C ARG A 163 -8.51 -26.55 -37.92
N ILE A 164 -9.68 -26.45 -38.60
CA ILE A 164 -10.51 -25.27 -38.62
C ILE A 164 -11.06 -25.02 -37.17
N PHE A 165 -11.53 -26.07 -36.53
CA PHE A 165 -12.00 -25.98 -35.12
C PHE A 165 -10.92 -25.46 -34.20
N LEU A 166 -9.69 -25.99 -34.25
CA LEU A 166 -8.56 -25.52 -33.45
C LEU A 166 -8.19 -24.09 -33.74
N LEU A 167 -8.24 -23.67 -35.02
CA LEU A 167 -7.94 -22.30 -35.43
C LEU A 167 -8.98 -21.33 -34.87
N VAL A 168 -10.26 -21.65 -34.97
CA VAL A 168 -11.35 -20.85 -34.42
C VAL A 168 -11.23 -20.75 -32.90
N LEU A 169 -10.96 -21.88 -32.24
CA LEU A 169 -10.76 -21.94 -30.78
C LEU A 169 -9.58 -21.04 -30.37
N LEU A 170 -8.47 -21.09 -31.06
CA LEU A 170 -7.28 -20.29 -30.78
C LEU A 170 -7.56 -18.78 -30.97
N ILE A 171 -8.28 -18.40 -32.04
CA ILE A 171 -8.67 -17.01 -32.27
C ILE A 171 -9.55 -16.50 -31.13
N PHE A 172 -10.58 -17.25 -30.72
CA PHE A 172 -11.47 -16.85 -29.62
C PHE A 172 -10.71 -16.78 -28.29
N LEU A 173 -9.82 -17.74 -28.01
CA LEU A 173 -8.99 -17.73 -26.82
C LEU A 173 -8.11 -16.48 -26.75
N LEU A 174 -7.47 -16.09 -27.87
CA LEU A 174 -6.68 -14.86 -27.95
C LEU A 174 -7.53 -13.60 -27.74
N LEU A 175 -8.69 -13.51 -28.41
CA LEU A 175 -9.58 -12.36 -28.28
C LEU A 175 -10.10 -12.17 -26.84
N ILE A 176 -10.53 -13.27 -26.23
CA ILE A 176 -11.00 -13.26 -24.84
C ILE A 176 -9.85 -12.89 -23.89
N SER A 177 -8.66 -13.49 -24.07
CA SER A 177 -7.49 -13.18 -23.25
C SER A 177 -7.11 -11.70 -23.33
N ILE A 178 -7.04 -11.14 -24.53
CA ILE A 178 -6.73 -9.72 -24.73
C ILE A 178 -7.78 -8.83 -24.06
N SER A 179 -9.06 -9.15 -24.23
CA SER A 179 -10.18 -8.40 -23.60
C SER A 179 -10.10 -8.41 -22.09
N LEU A 180 -9.82 -9.58 -21.49
CA LEU A 180 -9.65 -9.73 -20.03
C LEU A 180 -8.43 -8.98 -19.51
N VAL A 181 -7.32 -8.98 -20.24
CA VAL A 181 -6.12 -8.21 -19.90
C VAL A 181 -6.41 -6.71 -19.89
N ILE A 182 -7.10 -6.21 -20.91
CA ILE A 182 -7.48 -4.79 -20.98
C ILE A 182 -8.39 -4.42 -19.80
N ALA A 183 -9.42 -5.22 -19.52
CA ALA A 183 -10.35 -4.99 -18.42
C ALA A 183 -9.64 -5.01 -17.05
N SER A 184 -8.79 -6.00 -16.81
CA SER A 184 -7.99 -6.13 -15.57
C SER A 184 -7.04 -4.95 -15.39
N THR A 185 -6.32 -4.57 -16.45
CA THR A 185 -5.39 -3.44 -16.43
C THR A 185 -6.11 -2.13 -16.09
N TYR A 186 -7.29 -1.90 -16.66
CA TYR A 186 -8.11 -0.73 -16.36
C TYR A 186 -8.58 -0.73 -14.90
N SER A 187 -8.99 -1.89 -14.38
CA SER A 187 -9.44 -2.04 -12.98
C SER A 187 -8.33 -1.74 -11.96
N ILE A 188 -7.07 -1.96 -12.29
CA ILE A 188 -5.93 -1.69 -11.42
C ILE A 188 -5.44 -0.24 -11.57
N ILE A 189 -5.30 0.25 -12.80
CA ILE A 189 -4.66 1.54 -13.06
C ILE A 189 -5.55 2.72 -12.70
N LYS A 190 -6.86 2.62 -12.89
CA LYS A 190 -7.78 3.72 -12.58
C LYS A 190 -7.73 4.14 -11.11
N PRO A 191 -7.77 3.23 -10.10
CA PRO A 191 -7.58 3.58 -8.70
C PRO A 191 -6.21 4.20 -8.39
N ILE A 192 -5.13 3.66 -8.97
CA ILE A 192 -3.77 4.19 -8.78
C ILE A 192 -3.65 5.62 -9.33
N LYS A 193 -4.25 5.90 -10.49
CA LYS A 193 -4.28 7.25 -11.05
C LYS A 193 -5.05 8.23 -10.16
N LYS A 194 -6.16 7.78 -9.55
CA LYS A 194 -6.89 8.59 -8.56
C LYS A 194 -6.02 8.90 -7.34
N LEU A 195 -5.29 7.90 -6.83
CA LEU A 195 -4.36 8.09 -5.72
C LEU A 195 -3.26 9.09 -6.07
N LYS A 196 -2.67 9.00 -7.26
CA LYS A 196 -1.69 9.96 -7.75
C LYS A 196 -2.24 11.40 -7.74
N MET A 197 -3.44 11.61 -8.30
CA MET A 197 -4.06 12.95 -8.32
C MET A 197 -4.33 13.46 -6.90
N ALA A 198 -4.78 12.60 -5.99
CA ALA A 198 -4.97 12.95 -4.58
C ALA A 198 -3.65 13.35 -3.90
N THR A 199 -2.56 12.65 -4.19
CA THR A 199 -1.22 13.02 -3.70
C THR A 199 -0.80 14.40 -4.21
N GLU A 200 -1.02 14.70 -5.48
CA GLU A 200 -0.73 16.02 -6.06
C GLU A 200 -1.57 17.13 -5.38
N GLN A 201 -2.83 16.86 -5.06
CA GLN A 201 -3.68 17.79 -4.31
C GLN A 201 -3.17 18.04 -2.88
N LEU A 202 -2.76 16.96 -2.17
CA LEU A 202 -2.17 17.07 -0.83
C LEU A 202 -0.87 17.90 -0.85
N MET A 203 0.00 17.68 -1.83
CA MET A 203 1.24 18.48 -2.00
C MET A 203 0.96 19.96 -2.22
N ASN A 204 -0.18 20.31 -2.83
CA ASN A 204 -0.62 21.68 -3.03
C ASN A 204 -1.42 22.26 -1.83
N GLY A 205 -1.47 21.54 -0.71
CA GLY A 205 -2.17 21.99 0.51
C GLY A 205 -3.69 21.80 0.47
N ASN A 206 -4.22 21.07 -0.50
CA ASN A 206 -5.66 20.78 -0.55
C ASN A 206 -5.95 19.47 0.18
N PHE A 207 -6.40 19.57 1.43
CA PHE A 207 -6.74 18.43 2.29
C PHE A 207 -8.25 18.12 2.30
N GLU A 208 -9.08 18.88 1.58
CA GLU A 208 -10.56 18.77 1.70
C GLU A 208 -11.14 17.56 0.95
N THR A 209 -10.51 17.12 -0.14
CA THR A 209 -11.08 16.11 -1.02
C THR A 209 -10.86 14.70 -0.46
N PRO A 210 -11.91 13.98 0.00
CA PRO A 210 -11.79 12.64 0.55
C PRO A 210 -11.46 11.62 -0.56
N ILE A 211 -10.73 10.58 -0.19
CA ILE A 211 -10.44 9.46 -1.08
C ILE A 211 -11.42 8.33 -0.79
N SER A 212 -12.28 8.03 -1.78
CA SER A 212 -13.24 6.93 -1.65
C SER A 212 -12.51 5.58 -1.68
N HIS A 213 -12.75 4.73 -0.70
CA HIS A 213 -12.19 3.38 -0.54
C HIS A 213 -13.33 2.37 -0.48
N THR A 214 -13.82 1.94 -1.64
CA THR A 214 -14.91 0.95 -1.74
C THR A 214 -14.42 -0.48 -1.99
N ARG A 215 -13.10 -0.67 -2.12
CA ARG A 215 -12.48 -1.97 -2.40
C ARG A 215 -12.01 -2.63 -1.10
N HIS A 216 -12.02 -3.98 -1.10
CA HIS A 216 -11.56 -4.81 0.02
C HIS A 216 -10.23 -5.54 -0.26
N ASP A 217 -9.48 -5.08 -1.28
CA ASP A 217 -8.16 -5.59 -1.64
C ASP A 217 -7.03 -4.67 -1.13
N GLU A 218 -5.78 -4.98 -1.52
CA GLU A 218 -4.58 -4.22 -1.13
C GLU A 218 -4.65 -2.75 -1.61
N ILE A 219 -5.28 -2.51 -2.76
CA ILE A 219 -5.49 -1.15 -3.29
C ILE A 219 -6.49 -0.40 -2.42
N GLY A 220 -7.56 -1.05 -1.98
CA GLY A 220 -8.53 -0.47 -1.04
C GLY A 220 -7.90 -0.13 0.31
N THR A 221 -7.06 -1.03 0.83
CA THR A 221 -6.29 -0.80 2.05
C THR A 221 -5.34 0.39 1.91
N LEU A 222 -4.66 0.51 0.77
CA LEU A 222 -3.78 1.64 0.47
C LEU A 222 -4.56 2.96 0.41
N GLN A 223 -5.73 2.98 -0.24
CA GLN A 223 -6.60 4.15 -0.30
C GLN A 223 -7.08 4.57 1.09
N PHE A 224 -7.47 3.62 1.94
CA PHE A 224 -7.88 3.90 3.32
C PHE A 224 -6.74 4.53 4.15
N ARG A 225 -5.53 3.94 4.12
CA ARG A 225 -4.37 4.48 4.84
C ARG A 225 -3.99 5.86 4.34
N PHE A 226 -4.11 6.09 3.05
CA PHE A 226 -3.85 7.41 2.46
C PHE A 226 -4.88 8.45 2.90
N ASP A 227 -6.16 8.09 3.00
CA ASP A 227 -7.19 8.99 3.51
C ASP A 227 -7.01 9.29 5.00
N THR A 228 -6.60 8.30 5.79
CA THR A 228 -6.22 8.51 7.21
C THR A 228 -5.06 9.50 7.34
N MET A 229 -4.03 9.38 6.48
CA MET A 229 -2.92 10.34 6.45
C MET A 229 -3.40 11.75 6.06
N ARG A 230 -4.28 11.86 5.05
CA ARG A 230 -4.89 13.13 4.65
C ARG A 230 -5.64 13.81 5.81
N GLN A 231 -6.43 13.03 6.56
CA GLN A 231 -7.16 13.55 7.73
C GLN A 231 -6.22 14.04 8.82
N ALA A 232 -5.14 13.31 9.09
CA ALA A 232 -4.12 13.74 10.07
C ALA A 232 -3.43 15.04 9.62
N LEU A 233 -3.06 15.15 8.33
CA LEU A 233 -2.47 16.37 7.78
C LEU A 233 -3.44 17.56 7.83
N LYS A 234 -4.73 17.33 7.54
CA LYS A 234 -5.76 18.37 7.68
C LYS A 234 -5.84 18.86 9.12
N GLN A 235 -5.91 17.96 10.10
CA GLN A 235 -5.94 18.34 11.52
C GLN A 235 -4.72 19.16 11.94
N LEU A 236 -3.53 18.78 11.44
CA LEU A 236 -2.30 19.54 11.71
C LEU A 236 -2.35 20.94 11.10
N ASP A 237 -2.87 21.08 9.87
CA ASP A 237 -3.00 22.38 9.22
C ASP A 237 -4.04 23.27 9.88
N ASP A 238 -5.20 22.71 10.23
CA ASP A 238 -6.25 23.41 10.99
C ASP A 238 -5.71 23.89 12.35
N MET A 239 -5.01 23.06 13.11
CA MET A 239 -4.36 23.44 14.36
C MET A 239 -3.34 24.56 14.16
N ARG A 240 -2.52 24.49 13.09
CA ARG A 240 -1.55 25.52 12.75
C ARG A 240 -2.23 26.87 12.42
N GLN A 241 -3.29 26.84 11.61
CA GLN A 241 -4.03 28.05 11.23
C GLN A 241 -4.68 28.70 12.47
N HIS A 242 -5.34 27.92 13.30
CA HIS A 242 -5.93 28.40 14.57
C HIS A 242 -4.85 28.99 15.50
N PHE A 243 -3.68 28.34 15.58
CA PHE A 243 -2.57 28.87 16.38
C PHE A 243 -2.13 30.25 15.90
N VAL A 244 -1.86 30.40 14.59
CA VAL A 244 -1.44 31.69 14.01
C VAL A 244 -2.50 32.78 14.20
N GLN A 245 -3.77 32.43 14.01
CA GLN A 245 -4.89 33.35 14.22
C GLN A 245 -4.99 33.81 15.67
N ASN A 246 -4.92 32.87 16.63
CA ASN A 246 -5.00 33.19 18.05
C ASN A 246 -3.80 34.02 18.53
N VAL A 247 -2.57 33.67 18.11
CA VAL A 247 -1.37 34.48 18.40
C VAL A 247 -1.55 35.91 17.91
N SER A 248 -2.01 36.07 16.66
CA SER A 248 -2.24 37.38 16.07
C SER A 248 -3.26 38.22 16.88
N HIS A 249 -4.33 37.56 17.34
CA HIS A 249 -5.38 38.18 18.13
C HIS A 249 -4.87 38.57 19.53
N GLU A 250 -4.19 37.65 20.24
CA GLU A 250 -3.68 37.88 21.60
C GLU A 250 -2.52 38.91 21.63
N ILE A 251 -1.80 39.15 20.52
CA ILE A 251 -0.82 40.26 20.40
C ILE A 251 -1.50 41.58 20.07
N LYS A 252 -2.50 41.57 19.15
CA LYS A 252 -3.13 42.81 18.66
C LYS A 252 -3.91 43.53 19.77
N THR A 253 -4.58 42.76 20.64
CA THR A 253 -5.42 43.34 21.72
C THR A 253 -4.64 44.22 22.68
N PRO A 254 -3.54 43.78 23.37
CA PRO A 254 -2.77 44.60 24.24
C PRO A 254 -2.08 45.76 23.50
N LEU A 255 -1.64 45.54 22.25
CA LEU A 255 -1.00 46.62 21.44
C LEU A 255 -1.97 47.76 21.18
N THR A 256 -3.20 47.45 20.77
CA THR A 256 -4.25 48.46 20.56
C THR A 256 -4.61 49.19 21.87
N HIS A 257 -4.61 48.43 23.00
CA HIS A 257 -4.85 49.04 24.30
C HIS A 257 -3.74 50.00 24.73
N ILE A 258 -2.47 49.64 24.51
CA ILE A 258 -1.31 50.51 24.73
C ILE A 258 -1.39 51.80 23.85
N GLU A 259 -1.73 51.67 22.56
CA GLU A 259 -1.90 52.82 21.66
C GLU A 259 -2.99 53.78 22.17
N ARG A 260 -4.11 53.26 22.69
CA ARG A 260 -5.17 54.03 23.27
C ARG A 260 -4.70 54.74 24.53
N LEU A 261 -4.06 54.04 25.48
CA LEU A 261 -3.52 54.59 26.71
C LEU A 261 -2.47 55.70 26.46
N LEU A 262 -1.61 55.52 25.45
CA LEU A 262 -0.63 56.55 25.00
C LEU A 262 -1.35 57.77 24.48
N THR A 263 -2.47 57.62 23.79
CA THR A 263 -3.26 58.75 23.28
C THR A 263 -3.93 59.50 24.47
N GLU A 264 -4.49 58.76 25.40
CA GLU A 264 -5.11 59.32 26.65
C GLU A 264 -4.05 60.06 27.48
N LEU A 265 -2.82 59.53 27.58
CA LEU A 265 -1.71 60.14 28.29
C LEU A 265 -1.34 61.54 27.78
N GLN A 266 -1.53 61.79 26.46
CA GLN A 266 -1.26 63.12 25.84
C GLN A 266 -2.26 64.18 26.33
N PHE A 267 -3.46 63.78 26.76
CA PHE A 267 -4.52 64.69 27.22
C PHE A 267 -4.73 64.66 28.74
N ALA A 268 -3.91 63.88 29.47
CA ALA A 268 -4.00 63.81 30.94
C ALA A 268 -3.69 65.17 31.60
N HIS A 269 -4.57 65.63 32.50
CA HIS A 269 -4.52 66.92 33.11
C HIS A 269 -3.93 66.91 34.53
N SER A 270 -3.80 65.74 35.16
CA SER A 270 -3.21 65.63 36.50
C SER A 270 -2.04 64.65 36.53
N GLU A 271 -1.12 64.85 37.47
CA GLU A 271 0.02 63.92 37.68
C GLU A 271 -0.45 62.54 38.14
N ASP A 272 -1.51 62.45 38.94
CA ASP A 272 -2.05 61.16 39.38
C ASP A 272 -2.64 60.40 38.22
N GLU A 273 -3.36 61.05 37.31
CA GLU A 273 -3.89 60.43 36.07
C GLU A 273 -2.74 59.95 35.14
N ARG A 274 -1.69 60.71 35.00
CA ARG A 274 -0.51 60.31 34.25
C ARG A 274 0.18 59.10 34.83
N HIS A 275 0.38 59.08 36.14
CA HIS A 275 0.94 57.94 36.86
C HIS A 275 0.09 56.66 36.68
N SER A 276 -1.24 56.79 36.79
CA SER A 276 -2.15 55.67 36.55
C SER A 276 -2.03 55.13 35.14
N LEU A 277 -2.07 55.97 34.08
CA LEU A 277 -1.95 55.56 32.68
C LEU A 277 -0.59 54.93 32.38
N ILE A 278 0.49 55.47 32.98
CA ILE A 278 1.83 54.86 32.83
C ILE A 278 1.87 53.47 33.46
N ASN A 279 1.27 53.26 34.63
CA ASN A 279 1.19 51.96 35.26
C ASN A 279 0.40 50.98 34.42
N ASP A 280 -0.74 51.41 33.86
CA ASP A 280 -1.54 50.56 32.95
C ASP A 280 -0.78 50.15 31.70
N ILE A 281 -0.01 51.09 31.11
CA ILE A 281 0.88 50.79 29.97
C ILE A 281 1.95 49.76 30.38
N HIS A 282 2.56 49.91 31.57
CA HIS A 282 3.54 48.94 32.07
C HIS A 282 2.96 47.56 32.26
N LEU A 283 1.72 47.47 32.76
CA LEU A 283 1.00 46.18 32.92
C LEU A 283 0.77 45.51 31.59
N GLU A 284 0.33 46.23 30.55
CA GLU A 284 0.11 45.66 29.23
C GLU A 284 1.41 45.25 28.55
N ILE A 285 2.51 46.01 28.69
CA ILE A 285 3.86 45.61 28.20
C ILE A 285 4.33 44.34 28.90
N THR A 286 4.15 44.23 30.20
CA THR A 286 4.52 43.03 30.98
C THR A 286 3.70 41.80 30.53
N ARG A 287 2.41 41.98 30.28
CA ARG A 287 1.52 40.94 29.76
C ARG A 287 1.99 40.47 28.36
N LEU A 288 2.31 41.41 27.46
CA LEU A 288 2.82 41.06 26.11
C LEU A 288 4.18 40.34 26.19
N SER A 289 5.08 40.78 27.08
CA SER A 289 6.37 40.12 27.30
C SER A 289 6.21 38.69 27.80
N ASN A 290 5.28 38.45 28.72
CA ASN A 290 4.99 37.11 29.22
C ASN A 290 4.38 36.22 28.12
N LEU A 291 3.45 36.72 27.32
CA LEU A 291 2.92 36.01 26.16
C LEU A 291 4.04 35.56 25.20
N ILE A 292 4.98 36.47 24.87
CA ILE A 292 6.11 36.12 24.01
C ILE A 292 6.98 35.03 24.64
N LYS A 293 7.29 35.11 25.94
CA LYS A 293 8.05 34.06 26.65
C LYS A 293 7.33 32.69 26.61
N GLU A 294 6.02 32.69 26.82
CA GLU A 294 5.20 31.46 26.74
C GLU A 294 5.20 30.87 25.32
N LEU A 295 5.10 31.70 24.26
CA LEU A 295 5.19 31.28 22.86
C LEU A 295 6.57 30.71 22.51
N LEU A 296 7.65 31.34 22.98
CA LEU A 296 9.01 30.82 22.77
C LEU A 296 9.21 29.50 23.48
N LEU A 297 8.76 29.38 24.73
CA LEU A 297 8.81 28.11 25.48
C LEU A 297 8.02 27.00 24.78
N LEU A 298 6.82 27.31 24.27
CA LEU A 298 6.02 26.36 23.54
C LEU A 298 6.71 25.88 22.26
N SER A 299 7.35 26.81 21.51
CA SER A 299 8.17 26.48 20.35
C SER A 299 9.39 25.63 20.71
N GLU A 300 10.03 25.87 21.86
CA GLU A 300 11.11 25.04 22.38
C GLU A 300 10.63 23.61 22.68
N LEU A 301 9.45 23.48 23.34
CA LEU A 301 8.83 22.20 23.67
C LEU A 301 8.37 21.42 22.44
N ASP A 302 7.85 22.09 21.39
CA ASP A 302 7.48 21.44 20.13
C ASP A 302 8.71 20.84 19.39
N ASN A 303 9.94 21.36 19.67
CA ASN A 303 11.21 20.86 19.13
C ASN A 303 12.05 20.15 20.20
N ALA A 304 11.43 19.39 21.09
CA ALA A 304 12.01 18.85 22.31
C ALA A 304 13.21 17.90 22.16
N ASN A 305 13.60 17.48 20.94
CA ASN A 305 14.71 16.55 20.66
C ASN A 305 16.07 17.00 21.23
N HIS A 306 16.20 18.24 21.70
CA HIS A 306 17.43 18.81 22.24
C HIS A 306 17.35 19.19 23.71
N LEU A 307 16.19 18.94 24.38
CA LEU A 307 16.00 19.27 25.78
C LEU A 307 16.49 18.11 26.66
N SER A 308 17.52 18.38 27.48
CA SER A 308 17.96 17.44 28.51
C SER A 308 16.95 17.39 29.67
N VAL A 309 16.65 16.18 30.11
CA VAL A 309 15.77 15.88 31.25
C VAL A 309 16.49 15.07 32.33
N ASP A 310 17.81 15.26 32.46
CA ASP A 310 18.70 14.39 33.23
C ASP A 310 19.11 14.96 34.62
N ASP A 311 18.59 16.13 35.01
CA ASP A 311 18.90 16.72 36.33
C ASP A 311 18.24 15.89 37.44
N ASN A 312 18.98 15.54 38.47
CA ASN A 312 18.41 14.90 39.66
C ASN A 312 17.84 15.97 40.62
N LEU A 313 16.53 15.99 40.75
CA LEU A 313 15.78 17.04 41.43
C LEU A 313 15.03 16.52 42.66
N GLU A 314 15.09 17.22 43.77
CA GLU A 314 14.20 17.04 44.89
C GLU A 314 12.91 17.85 44.64
N LEU A 315 11.83 17.16 44.31
CA LEU A 315 10.57 17.78 43.89
C LEU A 315 9.91 18.55 45.05
N SER A 316 9.99 18.05 46.30
CA SER A 316 9.44 18.73 47.49
C SER A 316 10.11 20.10 47.70
N SER A 317 11.43 20.20 47.56
CA SER A 317 12.18 21.47 47.62
C SER A 317 11.73 22.44 46.54
N LEU A 318 11.62 21.96 45.28
CA LEU A 318 11.18 22.76 44.13
C LEU A 318 9.76 23.36 44.35
N ILE A 319 8.82 22.54 44.84
CA ILE A 319 7.45 22.97 45.07
C ILE A 319 7.41 23.96 46.26
N THR A 320 8.19 23.71 47.29
CA THR A 320 8.28 24.61 48.45
C THR A 320 8.81 25.99 48.05
N ASP A 321 9.80 26.05 47.17
CA ASP A 321 10.32 27.32 46.64
C ASP A 321 9.24 28.10 45.86
N ILE A 322 8.41 27.42 45.05
CA ILE A 322 7.27 28.03 44.34
C ILE A 322 6.24 28.56 45.34
N ILE A 323 5.85 27.80 46.36
CA ILE A 323 4.89 28.23 47.36
C ILE A 323 5.39 29.49 48.09
N ARG A 324 6.68 29.54 48.46
CA ARG A 324 7.26 30.73 49.09
C ARG A 324 7.17 31.96 48.19
N HIS A 325 7.37 31.79 46.92
CA HIS A 325 7.30 32.87 45.94
C HIS A 325 5.89 33.44 45.81
N GLU A 326 4.88 32.59 45.93
CA GLU A 326 3.47 32.96 45.84
C GLU A 326 2.84 33.36 47.19
N GLN A 327 3.62 33.35 48.31
CA GLN A 327 3.10 33.56 49.68
C GLN A 327 2.32 34.86 49.81
N TYR A 328 2.82 35.97 49.19
CA TYR A 328 2.12 37.24 49.23
C TYR A 328 0.70 37.17 48.63
N THR A 329 0.56 36.47 47.51
CA THR A 329 -0.74 36.32 46.80
C THR A 329 -1.69 35.43 47.59
N ILE A 330 -1.15 34.41 48.28
CA ILE A 330 -1.88 33.50 49.15
C ILE A 330 -2.44 34.29 50.36
N ASP A 331 -1.58 35.11 51.00
CA ASP A 331 -1.96 35.93 52.18
C ASP A 331 -2.97 37.02 51.79
N ASP A 332 -2.79 37.67 50.63
CA ASP A 332 -3.68 38.73 50.12
C ASP A 332 -5.13 38.21 49.95
N LYS A 333 -5.27 36.96 49.45
CA LYS A 333 -6.58 36.28 49.34
C LYS A 333 -7.02 35.55 50.60
N SER A 334 -6.23 35.59 51.69
CA SER A 334 -6.46 34.86 52.94
C SER A 334 -6.71 33.35 52.73
N LEU A 335 -5.98 32.73 51.82
CA LEU A 335 -6.12 31.32 51.50
C LEU A 335 -5.44 30.45 52.57
N MET A 336 -6.07 29.33 52.92
CA MET A 336 -5.46 28.31 53.77
C MET A 336 -4.71 27.32 52.87
N LEU A 337 -3.39 27.20 53.09
CA LEU A 337 -2.58 26.23 52.35
C LEU A 337 -2.32 25.00 53.22
N LEU A 338 -2.75 23.84 52.76
CA LEU A 338 -2.41 22.53 53.31
C LEU A 338 -1.34 21.89 52.38
N SER A 339 -0.33 21.29 52.96
CA SER A 339 0.72 20.61 52.17
C SER A 339 1.14 19.32 52.85
N ASP A 340 1.06 18.22 52.12
CA ASP A 340 1.56 16.90 52.49
C ASP A 340 2.55 16.44 51.39
N MET A 341 3.86 16.66 51.64
CA MET A 341 4.90 16.45 50.66
C MET A 341 6.01 15.57 51.19
N HIS A 342 6.22 14.43 50.56
CA HIS A 342 7.35 13.54 50.82
C HIS A 342 8.60 13.99 50.06
N ASN A 343 9.78 13.72 50.62
CA ASN A 343 11.04 13.98 49.93
C ASN A 343 11.23 12.97 48.81
N ILE A 344 10.99 13.41 47.57
CA ILE A 344 11.03 12.57 46.39
C ILE A 344 12.03 13.15 45.41
N TYR A 345 12.95 12.31 44.91
CA TYR A 345 13.92 12.64 43.86
C TYR A 345 13.39 12.17 42.52
N PHE A 346 13.57 13.00 41.50
CA PHE A 346 13.10 12.74 40.15
C PHE A 346 14.12 13.27 39.12
N GLN A 347 14.35 12.50 38.07
CA GLN A 347 15.17 12.95 36.96
C GLN A 347 14.31 13.79 35.99
N GLY A 348 14.71 15.03 35.74
CA GLY A 348 13.96 15.93 34.91
C GLY A 348 14.66 17.26 34.67
N ASN A 349 14.06 18.13 33.89
CA ASN A 349 14.56 19.49 33.67
C ASN A 349 14.00 20.44 34.74
N ARG A 350 14.90 20.98 35.61
CA ARG A 350 14.51 21.85 36.71
C ARG A 350 13.69 23.05 36.25
N ARG A 351 14.12 23.75 35.19
CA ARG A 351 13.45 24.96 34.67
C ARG A 351 12.03 24.66 34.19
N LEU A 352 11.87 23.58 33.45
CA LEU A 352 10.58 23.17 32.88
C LEU A 352 9.63 22.68 33.97
N LEU A 353 10.07 21.84 34.89
CA LEU A 353 9.23 21.36 35.98
C LEU A 353 8.82 22.48 36.93
N HIS A 354 9.72 23.44 37.23
CA HIS A 354 9.38 24.65 37.96
C HIS A 354 8.25 25.40 37.26
N GLN A 355 8.32 25.60 35.94
CA GLN A 355 7.27 26.28 35.18
C GLN A 355 5.93 25.52 35.24
N ALA A 356 5.96 24.19 35.09
CA ALA A 356 4.75 23.35 35.15
C ALA A 356 4.05 23.41 36.52
N PHE A 357 4.81 23.24 37.60
CA PHE A 357 4.24 23.33 38.97
C PHE A 357 3.80 24.73 39.30
N SER A 358 4.57 25.77 38.93
CA SER A 358 4.21 27.17 39.09
C SER A 358 2.87 27.48 38.39
N ASN A 359 2.68 27.07 37.15
CA ASN A 359 1.41 27.28 36.46
C ASN A 359 0.22 26.64 37.16
N LEU A 360 0.38 25.41 37.71
CA LEU A 360 -0.72 24.74 38.41
C LEU A 360 -1.02 25.39 39.76
N ILE A 361 0.00 25.77 40.54
CA ILE A 361 -0.16 26.42 41.83
C ILE A 361 -0.76 27.82 41.65
N GLN A 362 -0.28 28.60 40.67
CA GLN A 362 -0.85 29.93 40.34
C GLN A 362 -2.31 29.82 39.89
N ASN A 363 -2.65 28.80 39.09
CA ASN A 363 -4.04 28.54 38.72
C ASN A 363 -4.90 28.20 39.96
N ALA A 364 -4.41 27.38 40.87
CA ALA A 364 -5.12 27.07 42.10
C ALA A 364 -5.35 28.32 42.94
N ILE A 365 -4.34 29.17 43.14
CA ILE A 365 -4.45 30.45 43.81
C ILE A 365 -5.43 31.40 43.12
N LYS A 366 -5.33 31.51 41.78
CA LYS A 366 -6.18 32.40 40.98
C LYS A 366 -7.66 32.07 41.10
N TYR A 367 -7.99 30.79 40.95
CA TYR A 367 -9.38 30.29 40.89
C TYR A 367 -9.95 29.81 42.22
N SER A 368 -9.20 29.91 43.35
CA SER A 368 -9.73 29.71 44.68
C SER A 368 -10.66 30.84 45.08
N ASP A 369 -11.69 30.51 45.83
CA ASP A 369 -12.53 31.48 46.51
C ASP A 369 -11.73 32.21 47.61
N ILE A 370 -12.14 33.43 48.00
CA ILE A 370 -11.52 34.17 49.11
C ILE A 370 -11.75 33.35 50.39
N ASN A 371 -10.72 33.22 51.23
CA ASN A 371 -10.68 32.36 52.43
C ASN A 371 -10.84 30.86 52.12
N GLY A 372 -10.66 30.42 50.85
CA GLY A 372 -10.70 29.03 50.43
C GLY A 372 -9.47 28.22 50.84
N ILE A 373 -9.51 26.93 50.57
CA ILE A 373 -8.43 25.98 50.87
C ILE A 373 -7.71 25.58 49.60
N ILE A 374 -6.39 25.54 49.62
CA ILE A 374 -5.53 24.89 48.60
C ILE A 374 -4.83 23.74 49.31
N ASP A 375 -4.98 22.55 48.74
CA ASP A 375 -4.30 21.32 49.21
C ASP A 375 -3.28 20.85 48.16
N ILE A 376 -2.02 20.70 48.60
CA ILE A 376 -0.90 20.26 47.73
C ILE A 376 -0.35 18.96 48.30
N THR A 377 -0.40 17.90 47.50
CA THR A 377 0.14 16.59 47.86
C THR A 377 1.23 16.12 46.91
N LEU A 378 2.31 15.56 47.47
CA LEU A 378 3.40 14.94 46.73
C LEU A 378 3.75 13.60 47.36
N ASN A 379 3.30 12.51 46.77
CA ASN A 379 3.44 11.15 47.30
C ASN A 379 4.02 10.20 46.24
N GLN A 380 4.59 9.10 46.75
CA GLN A 380 5.02 7.99 45.90
C GLN A 380 4.12 6.79 46.14
N GLU A 381 3.38 6.36 45.15
CA GLU A 381 2.47 5.22 45.20
C GLU A 381 2.79 4.21 44.06
N ASN A 382 2.90 2.94 44.40
CA ASN A 382 2.97 1.83 43.42
C ASN A 382 3.86 2.07 42.17
N ASN A 383 5.09 2.55 42.36
CA ASN A 383 6.01 2.85 41.27
C ASN A 383 5.67 4.11 40.42
N HIS A 384 4.85 5.02 40.94
CA HIS A 384 4.55 6.32 40.36
C HIS A 384 4.75 7.43 41.43
N ILE A 385 5.25 8.57 40.94
CA ILE A 385 5.27 9.79 41.74
C ILE A 385 3.98 10.55 41.42
N MET A 386 3.22 10.88 42.43
CA MET A 386 1.97 11.61 42.32
C MET A 386 2.12 13.00 42.92
N PHE A 387 1.91 14.01 42.08
CA PHE A 387 1.68 15.38 42.54
C PHE A 387 0.21 15.73 42.30
N ALA A 388 -0.43 16.33 43.25
CA ALA A 388 -1.77 16.87 43.09
C ALA A 388 -1.91 18.24 43.79
N VAL A 389 -2.62 19.14 43.11
CA VAL A 389 -3.04 20.41 43.69
C VAL A 389 -4.54 20.54 43.54
N THR A 390 -5.22 20.75 44.68
CA THR A 390 -6.67 20.89 44.79
C THR A 390 -6.99 22.29 45.29
N ASN A 391 -7.94 22.96 44.69
CA ASN A 391 -8.44 24.25 45.16
C ASN A 391 -9.97 24.27 45.29
N GLU A 392 -10.46 24.92 46.30
CA GLU A 392 -11.89 25.24 46.46
C GLU A 392 -12.20 26.46 45.60
N GLY A 393 -13.23 26.37 44.72
CA GLY A 393 -13.64 27.43 43.84
C GLY A 393 -14.64 26.98 42.78
N GLN A 394 -14.82 27.76 41.75
CA GLN A 394 -15.79 27.50 40.69
C GLN A 394 -15.54 26.14 40.01
N THR A 395 -16.61 25.34 39.89
CA THR A 395 -16.56 24.02 39.25
C THR A 395 -16.42 24.13 37.77
N ILE A 396 -15.56 23.28 37.17
CA ILE A 396 -15.36 23.18 35.74
C ILE A 396 -16.39 22.21 35.14
N SER A 397 -17.08 22.63 34.09
CA SER A 397 -18.05 21.77 33.41
C SER A 397 -17.37 20.55 32.77
N LYS A 398 -18.07 19.39 32.79
CA LYS A 398 -17.55 18.16 32.14
C LYS A 398 -17.23 18.32 30.65
N GLN A 399 -17.91 19.25 29.99
CA GLN A 399 -17.65 19.55 28.55
C GLN A 399 -16.37 20.35 28.36
N ALA A 400 -15.95 21.17 29.33
CA ALA A 400 -14.74 21.97 29.24
C ALA A 400 -13.47 21.19 29.60
N ILE A 401 -13.56 20.18 30.47
CA ILE A 401 -12.39 19.41 30.95
C ILE A 401 -11.49 18.88 29.82
N PRO A 402 -12.00 18.27 28.72
CA PRO A 402 -11.15 17.79 27.64
C PRO A 402 -10.36 18.89 26.92
N HIS A 403 -10.83 20.13 26.95
CA HIS A 403 -10.28 21.29 26.26
C HIS A 403 -9.34 22.15 27.08
N LEU A 404 -9.23 21.91 28.40
CA LEU A 404 -8.42 22.74 29.31
C LEU A 404 -6.94 22.82 28.92
N PHE A 405 -6.44 21.81 28.23
CA PHE A 405 -5.04 21.73 27.77
C PHE A 405 -4.86 22.17 26.29
N ASP A 406 -5.96 22.59 25.64
CA ASP A 406 -5.86 23.13 24.28
C ASP A 406 -5.23 24.52 24.34
N ARG A 407 -4.40 24.86 23.35
CA ARG A 407 -3.71 26.15 23.26
C ARG A 407 -4.72 27.28 23.12
N PHE A 408 -4.56 28.35 23.91
CA PHE A 408 -5.45 29.53 23.95
C PHE A 408 -6.86 29.25 24.49
N TYR A 409 -7.11 28.07 25.07
CA TYR A 409 -8.40 27.79 25.65
C TYR A 409 -8.59 28.54 26.97
N LYS A 410 -9.72 29.21 27.16
CA LYS A 410 -10.13 29.96 28.34
C LYS A 410 -11.53 29.54 28.75
N LEU A 411 -11.78 29.31 30.04
CA LEU A 411 -13.13 29.02 30.56
C LEU A 411 -14.04 30.23 30.40
N ASN A 412 -13.53 31.43 30.65
CA ASN A 412 -14.25 32.70 30.56
C ASN A 412 -13.48 33.63 29.59
N ALA A 413 -14.20 34.28 28.69
CA ALA A 413 -13.59 35.23 27.74
C ALA A 413 -13.00 36.49 28.43
N SER A 414 -13.48 36.83 29.60
CA SER A 414 -13.01 37.95 30.45
C SER A 414 -11.73 37.64 31.23
N ASP A 415 -11.23 36.40 31.17
CA ASP A 415 -10.01 36.01 31.87
C ASP A 415 -8.77 36.66 31.23
N ASN A 416 -8.01 37.39 32.04
CA ASN A 416 -6.78 38.09 31.64
C ASN A 416 -5.60 37.13 31.34
N SER A 417 -5.79 35.80 31.45
CA SER A 417 -4.75 34.82 31.06
C SER A 417 -4.68 34.62 29.55
N ASN A 418 -3.51 34.19 29.06
CA ASN A 418 -3.30 33.94 27.64
C ASN A 418 -3.82 32.56 27.17
N GLY A 419 -4.26 31.68 28.08
CA GLY A 419 -4.72 30.32 27.77
C GLY A 419 -3.60 29.36 27.30
N LEU A 420 -2.33 29.70 27.58
CA LEU A 420 -1.16 28.87 27.20
C LEU A 420 -0.60 28.07 28.38
N GLY A 421 -0.80 28.52 29.64
CA GLY A 421 -0.13 27.91 30.79
C GLY A 421 -0.41 26.43 30.98
N LEU A 422 -1.69 25.98 30.86
CA LEU A 422 -2.04 24.56 30.97
C LEU A 422 -1.54 23.73 29.75
N ALA A 423 -1.54 24.31 28.55
CA ALA A 423 -0.97 23.66 27.35
C ALA A 423 0.55 23.45 27.50
N ILE A 424 1.26 24.47 28.02
CA ILE A 424 2.69 24.39 28.36
C ILE A 424 2.92 23.31 29.41
N THR A 425 2.12 23.33 30.48
CA THR A 425 2.21 22.33 31.57
C THR A 425 2.08 20.91 31.00
N LYS A 426 1.06 20.67 30.17
CA LYS A 426 0.88 19.36 29.55
C LYS A 426 2.08 18.95 28.70
N SER A 427 2.59 19.84 27.84
CA SER A 427 3.77 19.55 27.00
C SER A 427 5.02 19.24 27.84
N ILE A 428 5.21 19.92 28.97
CA ILE A 428 6.31 19.65 29.90
C ILE A 428 6.15 18.27 30.54
N ILE A 429 4.94 17.94 31.02
CA ILE A 429 4.65 16.64 31.66
C ILE A 429 4.81 15.50 30.65
N ASP A 430 4.32 15.67 29.40
CA ASP A 430 4.48 14.69 28.33
C ASP A 430 5.98 14.46 27.99
N LEU A 431 6.81 15.53 27.97
CA LEU A 431 8.26 15.47 27.79
C LEU A 431 8.95 14.62 28.87
N HIS A 432 8.43 14.67 30.11
CA HIS A 432 8.91 13.88 31.25
C HIS A 432 8.19 12.52 31.37
N HIS A 433 7.52 12.05 30.34
CA HIS A 433 6.77 10.79 30.28
C HIS A 433 5.68 10.66 31.37
N GLY A 434 5.23 11.79 31.92
CA GLY A 434 4.16 11.86 32.90
C GLY A 434 2.77 11.92 32.26
N LYS A 435 1.75 11.88 33.12
CA LYS A 435 0.36 12.04 32.71
C LYS A 435 -0.33 13.06 33.63
N ILE A 436 -1.00 14.04 33.03
CA ILE A 436 -1.80 15.01 33.77
C ILE A 436 -3.29 14.70 33.60
N CYS A 437 -4.04 14.78 34.71
CA CYS A 437 -5.50 14.59 34.78
C CYS A 437 -6.13 15.71 35.56
N VAL A 438 -7.41 16.01 35.27
CA VAL A 438 -8.22 17.00 36.00
C VAL A 438 -9.52 16.37 36.43
N SER A 439 -9.90 16.64 37.67
CA SER A 439 -11.25 16.35 38.20
C SER A 439 -11.81 17.60 38.85
N SER A 440 -13.09 17.88 38.66
CA SER A 440 -13.75 19.03 39.25
C SER A 440 -15.18 18.67 39.65
N ASP A 441 -15.50 18.87 40.89
CA ASP A 441 -16.84 18.68 41.40
C ASP A 441 -17.16 19.73 42.51
N SER A 442 -18.44 19.89 42.84
CA SER A 442 -18.89 20.93 43.79
C SER A 442 -18.58 20.63 45.25
N LYS A 443 -18.11 19.42 45.60
CA LYS A 443 -17.81 19.03 46.99
C LYS A 443 -16.31 19.09 47.28
N ASN A 444 -15.50 18.66 46.30
CA ASN A 444 -14.06 18.49 46.47
C ASN A 444 -13.26 19.59 45.79
N GLY A 445 -13.93 20.52 45.07
CA GLY A 445 -13.26 21.56 44.30
C GLY A 445 -12.67 21.04 42.96
N THR A 446 -11.61 21.70 42.48
CA THR A 446 -10.87 21.34 41.25
C THR A 446 -9.50 20.80 41.63
N THR A 447 -9.20 19.56 41.17
CA THR A 447 -7.91 18.89 41.39
C THR A 447 -7.18 18.69 40.06
N PHE A 448 -5.95 19.18 39.94
CA PHE A 448 -5.00 18.83 38.91
C PHE A 448 -4.05 17.78 39.51
N LYS A 449 -3.98 16.61 38.85
CA LYS A 449 -3.16 15.49 39.27
C LYS A 449 -2.14 15.13 38.20
N ILE A 450 -0.85 15.07 38.56
CA ILE A 450 0.24 14.60 37.71
C ILE A 450 0.74 13.26 38.23
N LEU A 451 0.99 12.34 37.30
CA LEU A 451 1.58 11.04 37.58
C LEU A 451 2.83 10.91 36.75
N PHE A 452 4.01 10.78 37.38
CA PHE A 452 5.26 10.44 36.72
C PHE A 452 5.58 8.96 36.94
N PRO A 453 6.10 8.25 35.93
CA PRO A 453 6.63 6.91 36.16
C PRO A 453 7.87 7.01 37.07
N HIS A 454 7.93 6.21 38.12
CA HIS A 454 9.11 6.11 38.96
C HIS A 454 10.03 5.06 38.29
N THR A 455 10.94 5.51 37.46
CA THR A 455 12.03 4.67 36.94
C THR A 455 13.05 4.53 38.05
N LEU A 456 13.03 3.40 38.73
CA LEU A 456 14.20 2.94 39.50
C LEU A 456 15.29 2.63 38.48
N PHE A 457 16.31 3.49 38.38
CA PHE A 457 17.59 3.16 37.79
C PHE A 457 18.54 2.66 38.86
#